data_4a787fb59d83f5771d71ad3154162c52
#
_entry.id   4a787fb59d83f5771d71ad3154162c52
#
_cell.length_a   1.000
_cell.length_b   1.000
_cell.length_c   1.000
_cell.angle_alpha   90.00
_cell.angle_beta   90.00
_cell.angle_gamma   90.00
#
_symmetry.space_group_name_H-M   'P 1'
#
loop_
_entity.id
_entity.type
_entity.pdbx_description
1 polymer ?
#
loop_
_entity_poly.entity_id
_entity_poly.type
_entity_poly.pdbx_seq_one_letter_code
_entity_poly.pdbx_strand_id
1 'polypeptide(L)'
;MFSPGGRKIRSSVGVLTVVLGCSNAGGEAPRVEVLDGVTQGLTVTRTTPQTRLARCSQDPRVMAGLVGTDVCAGADIFFRETFGGNGRTCGSCHPAANNLTIDKPFIDQLHAQNSRDPLFVAEFNPQLTQLETADLRAAGAILENVDGFEDPTNKFVSRAVNHLFSLRTSILRDPGDGTSGAIVERTGWGGDGAPGNGALRFFLDGAIKQHFTKTLLRRVNVDFQLPDDLERDLVAAFQLNLGRLTEVDLPSVRITDAQAEEGRVLFLDPRRAGRCNLCHSNAGANFIDTRLNRNFDTFTRFESGDPALHGGTVNGQFFADGGFDAVTPTPTIPGSVDGNGNPVLTMNALGNGTFSVPPLIEAADTGPFFHNNSFGPRIEDAVNFYGGVFFDISPAVAALNQRFGAPLETLNGDQAIKIARFLRVLNAAFNASLTVQRLDAVQTLIRQFQNGFVPIQQKLVELAIVEIDDALAVLQDADITPIQPDVQADFAAAKAEAQLALSATTDTVRNQRVSNALTRMRAGRGRLGSNITFLMGQSNLMF
;
A
#
# COMPACT_ATOMS: atom_id res chain seq x y z
N MET A 1 3.42 35.08 -35.01
CA MET A 1 2.66 35.98 -34.12
C MET A 1 1.28 35.35 -33.88
N PHE A 2 1.14 34.54 -32.89
CA PHE A 2 -0.14 34.22 -32.25
C PHE A 2 0.18 33.83 -30.81
N SER A 3 -0.42 34.58 -29.89
CA SER A 3 -0.27 34.44 -28.44
C SER A 3 -1.27 33.39 -27.94
N PRO A 4 -0.91 32.50 -27.02
CA PRO A 4 -1.88 31.62 -26.36
C PRO A 4 -2.42 32.32 -25.11
N GLY A 5 -3.74 32.57 -25.09
CA GLY A 5 -4.48 33.06 -23.95
C GLY A 5 -4.68 31.94 -22.91
N GLY A 6 -4.01 32.06 -21.78
CA GLY A 6 -4.21 31.18 -20.63
C GLY A 6 -5.55 31.50 -19.93
N ARG A 7 -6.45 30.54 -19.89
CA ARG A 7 -7.60 30.53 -18.98
C ARG A 7 -7.18 29.95 -17.63
N LYS A 8 -7.12 30.83 -16.63
CA LYS A 8 -7.03 30.43 -15.22
C LYS A 8 -8.38 29.89 -14.77
N ILE A 9 -8.46 28.58 -14.50
CA ILE A 9 -9.58 28.00 -13.77
C ILE A 9 -9.30 28.24 -12.30
N ARG A 10 -10.12 29.07 -11.66
CA ARG A 10 -10.16 29.21 -10.20
C ARG A 10 -11.01 28.07 -9.64
N SER A 11 -10.40 27.06 -9.06
CA SER A 11 -11.11 26.12 -8.19
C SER A 11 -11.20 26.76 -6.80
N SER A 12 -12.41 27.09 -6.40
CA SER A 12 -12.72 27.54 -5.04
C SER A 12 -12.89 26.28 -4.16
N VAL A 13 -11.84 25.88 -3.47
CA VAL A 13 -11.95 24.91 -2.38
C VAL A 13 -12.45 25.68 -1.17
N GLY A 14 -13.69 25.43 -0.79
CA GLY A 14 -14.27 25.93 0.44
C GLY A 14 -13.68 25.14 1.62
N VAL A 15 -12.81 25.78 2.38
CA VAL A 15 -12.30 25.25 3.65
C VAL A 15 -13.43 25.38 4.67
N LEU A 16 -14.01 24.23 5.05
CA LEU A 16 -14.93 24.17 6.18
C LEU A 16 -14.10 24.07 7.46
N THR A 17 -13.88 25.20 8.11
CA THR A 17 -13.25 25.24 9.44
C THR A 17 -14.29 24.79 10.48
N VAL A 18 -14.18 23.56 10.96
CA VAL A 18 -14.95 23.10 12.13
C VAL A 18 -14.25 23.62 13.38
N VAL A 19 -14.79 24.69 13.95
CA VAL A 19 -14.40 25.17 15.28
C VAL A 19 -15.09 24.28 16.31
N LEU A 20 -14.34 23.37 16.91
CA LEU A 20 -14.76 22.64 18.10
C LEU A 20 -14.66 23.58 19.30
N GLY A 21 -15.81 24.11 19.72
CA GLY A 21 -15.94 24.82 20.99
C GLY A 21 -15.87 23.85 22.14
N CYS A 22 -14.73 23.79 22.84
CA CYS A 22 -14.64 23.19 24.16
C CYS A 22 -15.10 24.20 25.20
N SER A 23 -16.19 23.91 25.88
CA SER A 23 -16.59 24.61 27.10
C SER A 23 -15.62 24.30 28.23
N ASN A 24 -15.14 25.37 28.88
CA ASN A 24 -14.22 25.37 30.01
C ASN A 24 -14.76 24.57 31.20
N ALA A 25 -14.02 23.53 31.59
CA ALA A 25 -13.88 23.16 33.00
C ALA A 25 -12.39 23.14 33.27
N GLY A 26 -11.94 24.00 34.20
CA GLY A 26 -10.54 24.30 34.45
C GLY A 26 -9.74 23.06 34.90
N GLY A 27 -8.73 22.75 34.14
CA GLY A 27 -7.64 21.86 34.45
C GLY A 27 -6.45 22.29 33.60
N GLU A 28 -5.40 22.78 34.25
CA GLU A 28 -4.16 23.18 33.59
C GLU A 28 -3.58 22.01 32.78
N ALA A 29 -3.30 22.27 31.51
CA ALA A 29 -2.52 21.35 30.68
C ALA A 29 -1.09 21.22 31.27
N PRO A 30 -0.52 19.99 31.37
CA PRO A 30 0.83 19.83 31.90
C PRO A 30 1.83 20.49 30.94
N ARG A 31 2.55 21.50 31.45
CA ARG A 31 3.74 22.06 30.79
C ARG A 31 4.80 20.96 30.75
N VAL A 32 5.27 20.63 29.56
CA VAL A 32 6.47 19.83 29.37
C VAL A 32 7.65 20.77 29.67
N GLU A 33 8.21 20.66 30.86
CA GLU A 33 9.53 21.23 31.16
C GLU A 33 10.58 20.34 30.49
N VAL A 34 11.34 20.91 29.58
CA VAL A 34 12.55 20.31 29.04
C VAL A 34 13.62 20.39 30.14
N LEU A 35 13.81 19.32 30.89
CA LEU A 35 14.94 19.16 31.81
C LEU A 35 16.11 18.59 31.02
N ASP A 36 17.14 19.43 30.83
CA ASP A 36 18.48 19.00 30.44
C ASP A 36 19.04 18.04 31.48
N GLY A 37 19.47 16.88 31.03
CA GLY A 37 20.45 16.02 31.67
C GLY A 37 20.01 15.25 32.92
N VAL A 38 19.18 14.20 32.76
CA VAL A 38 19.27 12.98 33.57
C VAL A 38 18.80 11.78 32.71
N THR A 39 19.72 10.92 32.33
CA THR A 39 19.45 9.58 31.80
C THR A 39 18.93 8.69 32.93
N GLN A 40 17.71 8.89 33.37
CA GLN A 40 16.95 7.85 34.06
C GLN A 40 16.00 7.26 33.04
N GLY A 41 16.15 5.96 32.77
CA GLY A 41 15.27 5.22 31.90
C GLY A 41 13.83 5.35 32.39
N LEU A 42 13.07 6.25 31.77
CA LEU A 42 11.63 6.27 31.86
C LEU A 42 11.16 4.94 31.27
N THR A 43 10.77 4.02 32.12
CA THR A 43 10.05 2.80 31.72
C THR A 43 8.70 3.28 31.23
N VAL A 44 8.59 3.56 29.92
CA VAL A 44 7.30 3.80 29.30
C VAL A 44 6.53 2.50 29.44
N THR A 45 5.53 2.48 30.30
CA THR A 45 4.70 1.30 30.55
C THR A 45 3.85 1.11 29.30
N ARG A 46 4.25 0.20 28.42
CA ARG A 46 3.47 -0.19 27.23
C ARG A 46 2.15 -0.81 27.66
N THR A 47 1.11 -0.58 26.86
CA THR A 47 -0.16 -1.28 27.03
C THR A 47 0.05 -2.76 26.69
N THR A 48 -0.25 -3.66 27.64
CA THR A 48 -0.09 -5.10 27.40
C THR A 48 -1.09 -5.64 26.39
N PRO A 49 -0.77 -6.71 25.63
CA PRO A 49 -1.71 -7.34 24.71
C PRO A 49 -3.02 -7.77 25.39
N GLN A 50 -2.96 -8.27 26.62
CA GLN A 50 -4.15 -8.67 27.40
C GLN A 50 -5.06 -7.46 27.70
N THR A 51 -4.48 -6.31 28.05
CA THR A 51 -5.24 -5.06 28.25
C THR A 51 -5.89 -4.61 26.94
N ARG A 52 -5.21 -4.75 25.79
CA ARG A 52 -5.75 -4.43 24.47
C ARG A 52 -6.92 -5.34 24.11
N LEU A 53 -6.76 -6.65 24.30
CA LEU A 53 -7.84 -7.63 24.09
C LEU A 53 -9.07 -7.32 24.97
N ALA A 54 -8.85 -7.00 26.26
CA ALA A 54 -9.93 -6.61 27.17
C ALA A 54 -10.64 -5.32 26.73
N ARG A 55 -9.94 -4.31 26.24
CA ARG A 55 -10.55 -3.10 25.66
C ARG A 55 -11.30 -3.42 24.37
N CYS A 56 -10.72 -4.22 23.50
CA CYS A 56 -11.32 -4.63 22.24
C CYS A 56 -12.61 -5.43 22.43
N SER A 57 -12.76 -6.22 23.51
CA SER A 57 -14.03 -6.89 23.80
C SER A 57 -15.20 -5.93 24.06
N GLN A 58 -14.91 -4.64 24.34
CA GLN A 58 -15.90 -3.58 24.52
C GLN A 58 -16.01 -2.67 23.27
N ASP A 59 -15.24 -2.90 22.22
CA ASP A 59 -15.40 -2.16 20.98
C ASP A 59 -16.74 -2.51 20.32
N PRO A 60 -17.54 -1.53 19.90
CA PRO A 60 -18.88 -1.80 19.36
C PRO A 60 -18.83 -2.66 18.08
N ARG A 61 -17.75 -2.61 17.30
CA ARG A 61 -17.58 -3.45 16.11
C ARG A 61 -17.37 -4.91 16.48
N VAL A 62 -16.68 -5.17 17.61
CA VAL A 62 -16.51 -6.52 18.17
C VAL A 62 -17.81 -7.00 18.82
N MET A 63 -18.45 -6.15 19.63
CA MET A 63 -19.74 -6.46 20.26
C MET A 63 -20.83 -6.73 19.22
N ALA A 64 -20.76 -6.07 18.06
CA ALA A 64 -21.67 -6.30 16.94
C ALA A 64 -21.32 -7.55 16.10
N GLY A 65 -20.24 -8.24 16.40
CA GLY A 65 -19.79 -9.39 15.62
C GLY A 65 -19.23 -9.05 14.23
N LEU A 66 -18.89 -7.78 14.00
CA LEU A 66 -18.32 -7.30 12.74
C LEU A 66 -16.82 -7.57 12.63
N VAL A 67 -16.12 -7.59 13.77
CA VAL A 67 -14.67 -7.74 13.86
C VAL A 67 -14.32 -8.69 14.99
N GLY A 68 -13.30 -9.53 14.81
CA GLY A 68 -12.72 -10.36 15.87
C GLY A 68 -11.95 -9.52 16.89
N THR A 69 -11.90 -9.96 18.13
CA THR A 69 -11.16 -9.28 19.22
C THR A 69 -9.66 -9.20 18.94
N ASP A 70 -9.09 -10.24 18.33
CA ASP A 70 -7.70 -10.33 17.90
C ASP A 70 -7.38 -9.30 16.81
N VAL A 71 -8.23 -9.20 15.79
CA VAL A 71 -8.12 -8.19 14.73
C VAL A 71 -8.19 -6.77 15.29
N CYS A 72 -9.12 -6.51 16.22
CA CYS A 72 -9.21 -5.22 16.90
C CYS A 72 -7.94 -4.90 17.68
N ALA A 73 -7.42 -5.85 18.46
CA ALA A 73 -6.20 -5.64 19.25
C ALA A 73 -4.96 -5.46 18.36
N GLY A 74 -4.89 -6.19 17.24
CA GLY A 74 -3.85 -6.01 16.23
C GLY A 74 -3.91 -4.63 15.58
N ALA A 75 -5.12 -4.12 15.26
CA ALA A 75 -5.29 -2.76 14.75
C ALA A 75 -4.86 -1.69 15.78
N ASP A 76 -5.19 -1.89 17.06
CA ASP A 76 -4.75 -0.97 18.13
C ASP A 76 -3.22 -0.92 18.25
N ILE A 77 -2.54 -2.07 18.10
CA ILE A 77 -1.07 -2.10 18.05
C ILE A 77 -0.60 -1.39 16.77
N PHE A 78 -1.12 -1.74 15.62
CA PHE A 78 -0.68 -1.24 14.33
C PHE A 78 -0.76 0.29 14.20
N PHE A 79 -1.85 0.90 14.67
CA PHE A 79 -2.06 2.34 14.54
C PHE A 79 -1.61 3.17 15.76
N ARG A 80 -1.35 2.56 16.91
CA ARG A 80 -1.10 3.32 18.15
C ARG A 80 0.14 2.92 18.93
N GLU A 81 0.74 1.74 18.65
CA GLU A 81 1.92 1.31 19.40
C GLU A 81 3.20 1.87 18.76
N THR A 82 3.99 2.59 19.55
CA THR A 82 5.26 3.17 19.12
C THR A 82 6.46 2.30 19.49
N PHE A 83 6.23 1.21 20.20
CA PHE A 83 7.26 0.31 20.71
C PHE A 83 8.36 1.04 21.50
N GLY A 84 8.00 2.13 22.18
CA GLY A 84 8.96 2.97 22.90
C GLY A 84 10.03 3.60 22.02
N GLY A 85 9.78 3.71 20.73
CA GLY A 85 10.69 4.24 19.71
C GLY A 85 10.58 5.76 19.51
N ASN A 86 10.76 6.19 18.27
CA ASN A 86 10.83 7.59 17.84
C ASN A 86 9.46 8.29 17.66
N GLY A 87 8.38 7.63 18.03
CA GLY A 87 7.01 8.15 17.90
C GLY A 87 6.24 7.61 16.68
N ARG A 88 6.90 6.98 15.72
CA ARG A 88 6.23 6.31 14.59
C ARG A 88 5.44 5.09 15.07
N THR A 89 4.37 4.82 14.34
CA THR A 89 3.60 3.56 14.38
C THR A 89 3.58 2.96 12.97
N CYS A 90 3.08 1.73 12.80
CA CYS A 90 2.92 1.18 11.45
C CYS A 90 1.96 2.07 10.61
N GLY A 91 0.92 2.63 11.25
CA GLY A 91 0.00 3.57 10.62
C GLY A 91 0.62 4.90 10.17
N SER A 92 1.85 5.24 10.60
CA SER A 92 2.56 6.42 10.10
C SER A 92 2.91 6.28 8.62
N CYS A 93 3.32 5.07 8.18
CA CYS A 93 3.61 4.76 6.78
C CYS A 93 2.46 4.03 6.06
N HIS A 94 1.51 3.47 6.83
CA HIS A 94 0.34 2.76 6.31
C HIS A 94 -0.98 3.42 6.81
N PRO A 95 -1.25 4.69 6.45
CA PRO A 95 -2.46 5.38 6.89
C PRO A 95 -3.71 4.79 6.22
N ALA A 96 -4.75 4.55 7.03
CA ALA A 96 -6.01 3.99 6.52
C ALA A 96 -6.75 4.91 5.52
N ALA A 97 -6.43 6.20 5.51
CA ALA A 97 -7.02 7.17 4.60
C ALA A 97 -6.25 7.36 3.29
N ASN A 98 -5.18 6.58 3.07
CA ASN A 98 -4.39 6.61 1.83
C ASN A 98 -4.00 5.20 1.41
N ASN A 99 -4.98 4.32 1.27
CA ASN A 99 -4.82 2.94 0.79
C ASN A 99 -3.75 2.11 1.53
N LEU A 100 -3.49 2.42 2.82
CA LEU A 100 -2.44 1.79 3.64
C LEU A 100 -1.05 1.86 2.99
N THR A 101 -0.77 2.94 2.28
CA THR A 101 0.52 3.31 1.68
C THR A 101 0.75 4.81 1.82
N ILE A 102 1.90 5.31 1.38
CA ILE A 102 2.19 6.74 1.28
C ILE A 102 2.66 7.07 -0.13
N ASP A 103 2.25 8.23 -0.59
CA ASP A 103 2.67 8.83 -1.86
C ASP A 103 3.04 10.30 -1.66
N LYS A 104 3.62 10.92 -2.66
CA LYS A 104 4.04 12.32 -2.56
C LYS A 104 2.88 13.29 -2.28
N PRO A 105 1.69 13.21 -2.90
CA PRO A 105 0.55 14.05 -2.56
C PRO A 105 0.13 13.96 -1.08
N PHE A 106 0.04 12.75 -0.54
CA PHE A 106 -0.26 12.53 0.88
C PHE A 106 0.81 13.13 1.79
N ILE A 107 2.08 12.89 1.49
CA ILE A 107 3.22 13.39 2.27
C ILE A 107 3.25 14.93 2.27
N ASP A 108 3.07 15.56 1.11
CA ASP A 108 3.05 17.02 1.01
C ASP A 108 1.88 17.63 1.80
N GLN A 109 0.70 17.01 1.73
CA GLN A 109 -0.46 17.44 2.50
C GLN A 109 -0.25 17.27 4.01
N LEU A 110 0.24 16.11 4.45
CA LEU A 110 0.51 15.83 5.86
C LEU A 110 1.56 16.79 6.41
N HIS A 111 2.66 17.01 5.68
CA HIS A 111 3.71 17.93 6.10
C HIS A 111 3.22 19.39 6.20
N ALA A 112 2.37 19.82 5.27
CA ALA A 112 1.76 21.15 5.33
C ALA A 112 0.82 21.32 6.53
N GLN A 113 0.15 20.26 6.96
CA GLN A 113 -0.72 20.25 8.14
C GLN A 113 0.07 20.13 9.45
N ASN A 114 1.09 19.29 9.47
CA ASN A 114 1.91 19.00 10.64
C ASN A 114 3.33 18.58 10.25
N SER A 115 4.23 19.53 10.09
CA SER A 115 5.64 19.28 9.77
C SER A 115 6.40 18.52 10.86
N ARG A 116 5.81 18.33 12.05
CA ARG A 116 6.35 17.53 13.15
C ARG A 116 5.61 16.21 13.34
N ASP A 117 4.87 15.77 12.34
CA ASP A 117 4.31 14.42 12.36
C ASP A 117 5.43 13.38 12.52
N PRO A 118 5.23 12.30 13.30
CA PRO A 118 6.23 11.25 13.46
C PRO A 118 6.76 10.66 12.14
N LEU A 119 6.00 10.70 11.07
CA LEU A 119 6.49 10.31 9.73
C LEU A 119 7.76 11.08 9.35
N PHE A 120 7.88 12.35 9.73
CA PHE A 120 9.00 13.23 9.40
C PHE A 120 10.07 13.30 10.49
N VAL A 121 10.11 12.34 11.42
CA VAL A 121 11.02 12.39 12.57
C VAL A 121 12.48 12.55 12.17
N ALA A 122 12.90 12.02 11.04
CA ALA A 122 14.26 12.17 10.54
C ALA A 122 14.63 13.62 10.17
N GLU A 123 13.66 14.48 9.88
CA GLU A 123 13.90 15.89 9.54
C GLU A 123 14.22 16.76 10.77
N PHE A 124 13.79 16.36 11.95
CA PHE A 124 13.98 17.15 13.18
C PHE A 124 14.72 16.43 14.30
N ASN A 125 15.10 15.16 14.11
CA ASN A 125 15.95 14.42 15.03
C ASN A 125 17.37 14.27 14.45
N PRO A 126 18.39 15.00 14.97
CA PRO A 126 19.75 14.95 14.43
C PRO A 126 20.38 13.56 14.41
N GLN A 127 19.89 12.62 15.25
CA GLN A 127 20.40 11.26 15.31
C GLN A 127 19.78 10.33 14.25
N LEU A 128 18.83 10.84 13.46
CA LEU A 128 18.14 10.10 12.41
C LEU A 128 18.26 10.77 11.03
N THR A 129 19.12 11.79 10.87
CA THR A 129 19.24 12.56 9.61
C THR A 129 19.67 11.73 8.40
N GLN A 130 20.22 10.54 8.61
CA GLN A 130 20.57 9.58 7.55
C GLN A 130 19.48 8.53 7.30
N LEU A 131 18.36 8.58 8.02
CA LEU A 131 17.19 7.79 7.71
C LEU A 131 16.51 8.43 6.48
N GLU A 132 15.49 7.95 5.95
CA GLU A 132 14.82 8.22 4.66
C GLU A 132 14.49 9.69 4.29
N THR A 133 15.12 10.72 4.85
CA THR A 133 14.68 12.13 4.79
C THR A 133 14.46 12.66 3.37
N ALA A 134 15.42 12.45 2.48
CA ALA A 134 15.36 12.99 1.10
C ALA A 134 14.34 12.21 0.26
N ASP A 135 14.41 10.89 0.28
CA ASP A 135 13.61 10.01 -0.55
C ASP A 135 12.13 10.02 -0.14
N LEU A 136 11.86 10.11 1.17
CA LEU A 136 10.50 10.24 1.69
C LEU A 136 9.80 11.47 1.11
N ARG A 137 10.45 12.63 1.13
CA ARG A 137 9.89 13.89 0.64
C ARG A 137 9.83 13.96 -0.89
N ALA A 138 10.79 13.35 -1.56
CA ALA A 138 10.89 13.39 -3.02
C ALA A 138 9.90 12.43 -3.70
N ALA A 139 9.76 11.22 -3.18
CA ALA A 139 9.07 10.13 -3.87
C ALA A 139 8.17 9.26 -2.99
N GLY A 140 8.00 9.54 -1.71
CA GLY A 140 7.28 8.66 -0.81
C GLY A 140 8.00 7.33 -0.54
N ALA A 141 9.32 7.31 -0.76
CA ALA A 141 10.13 6.13 -0.53
C ALA A 141 10.82 6.20 0.84
N ILE A 142 11.05 5.04 1.44
CA ILE A 142 11.76 4.87 2.70
C ILE A 142 13.10 4.20 2.44
N LEU A 143 14.09 4.49 3.28
CA LEU A 143 15.36 3.77 3.25
C LEU A 143 15.26 2.47 4.04
N GLU A 144 15.71 1.39 3.43
CA GLU A 144 15.82 0.09 4.07
C GLU A 144 17.28 -0.35 4.08
N ASN A 145 17.80 -0.65 5.27
CA ASN A 145 19.13 -1.22 5.42
C ASN A 145 19.03 -2.75 5.35
N VAL A 146 19.69 -3.30 4.37
CA VAL A 146 19.46 -4.69 3.96
C VAL A 146 20.38 -5.72 4.59
N ASP A 147 21.36 -5.33 5.38
CA ASP A 147 22.38 -6.22 5.92
C ASP A 147 22.50 -6.23 7.45
N GLY A 148 21.39 -6.18 8.13
CA GLY A 148 21.37 -6.21 9.58
C GLY A 148 21.59 -4.85 10.22
N PHE A 149 21.53 -3.77 9.46
CA PHE A 149 21.57 -2.38 9.94
C PHE A 149 22.96 -1.89 10.39
N GLU A 150 24.03 -2.53 9.93
CA GLU A 150 25.40 -2.22 10.39
C GLU A 150 26.00 -1.01 9.67
N ASP A 151 25.58 -0.73 8.44
CA ASP A 151 26.10 0.37 7.63
C ASP A 151 24.97 1.18 6.96
N PRO A 152 24.29 2.05 7.71
CA PRO A 152 23.18 2.84 7.18
C PRO A 152 23.61 3.90 6.16
N THR A 153 24.91 4.17 6.03
CA THR A 153 25.43 5.16 5.09
C THR A 153 25.68 4.56 3.70
N ASN A 154 26.12 3.31 3.64
CA ASN A 154 26.60 2.71 2.40
C ASN A 154 25.77 1.48 1.97
N LYS A 155 24.99 0.88 2.86
CA LYS A 155 24.20 -0.33 2.58
C LYS A 155 22.72 -0.08 2.84
N PHE A 156 22.07 0.52 1.87
CA PHE A 156 20.65 0.77 1.90
C PHE A 156 20.05 0.68 0.51
N VAL A 157 18.76 0.50 0.45
CA VAL A 157 17.95 0.59 -0.76
C VAL A 157 16.75 1.48 -0.49
N SER A 158 16.26 2.18 -1.50
CA SER A 158 15.00 2.90 -1.42
C SER A 158 13.85 1.94 -1.73
N ARG A 159 12.82 1.98 -0.88
CA ARG A 159 11.62 1.16 -1.03
C ARG A 159 10.36 2.02 -0.99
N ALA A 160 9.49 1.79 -1.95
CA ALA A 160 8.10 2.22 -1.86
C ALA A 160 7.43 1.52 -0.67
N VAL A 161 6.52 2.21 -0.01
CA VAL A 161 5.69 1.61 1.03
C VAL A 161 4.57 0.82 0.35
N ASN A 162 4.60 -0.51 0.47
CA ASN A 162 3.56 -1.37 -0.11
C ASN A 162 2.21 -1.09 0.53
N HIS A 163 1.15 -1.04 -0.26
CA HIS A 163 -0.18 -1.20 0.30
C HIS A 163 -0.34 -2.60 0.93
N LEU A 164 -1.17 -2.71 1.96
CA LEU A 164 -1.32 -3.95 2.73
C LEU A 164 -2.56 -4.77 2.36
N PHE A 165 -3.32 -4.33 1.35
CA PHE A 165 -4.48 -5.07 0.89
C PHE A 165 -4.05 -6.43 0.29
N SER A 166 -4.86 -7.45 0.53
CA SER A 166 -4.66 -8.78 -0.08
C SER A 166 -3.44 -9.58 0.39
N LEU A 167 -2.80 -9.22 1.50
CA LEU A 167 -1.68 -10.00 2.04
C LEU A 167 -2.02 -11.49 2.20
N ARG A 168 -3.25 -11.81 2.64
CA ARG A 168 -3.71 -13.19 2.82
C ARG A 168 -3.57 -14.04 1.56
N THR A 169 -3.73 -13.45 0.38
CA THR A 169 -3.65 -14.15 -0.91
C THR A 169 -2.29 -14.03 -1.58
N SER A 170 -1.40 -13.16 -1.09
CA SER A 170 -0.17 -12.79 -1.79
C SER A 170 1.12 -13.27 -1.12
N ILE A 171 1.11 -13.63 0.16
CA ILE A 171 2.37 -13.85 0.89
C ILE A 171 2.90 -15.29 0.84
N LEU A 172 2.11 -16.27 0.43
CA LEU A 172 2.57 -17.66 0.42
C LEU A 172 3.62 -17.88 -0.67
N ARG A 173 4.81 -18.30 -0.24
CA ARG A 173 5.97 -18.49 -1.12
C ARG A 173 5.81 -19.69 -2.04
N ASP A 174 6.17 -19.51 -3.32
CA ASP A 174 6.45 -20.60 -4.26
C ASP A 174 7.85 -21.18 -4.00
N PRO A 175 7.97 -22.44 -3.53
CA PRO A 175 9.28 -23.04 -3.27
C PRO A 175 10.09 -23.31 -4.54
N GLY A 176 9.47 -23.27 -5.72
CA GLY A 176 10.08 -23.53 -7.01
C GLY A 176 10.64 -22.30 -7.72
N ASP A 177 10.70 -21.12 -7.07
CA ASP A 177 11.15 -19.87 -7.70
C ASP A 177 12.67 -19.66 -7.73
N GLY A 178 13.44 -20.63 -7.26
CA GLY A 178 14.91 -20.58 -7.24
C GLY A 178 15.51 -19.76 -6.11
N THR A 179 14.70 -19.12 -5.26
CA THR A 179 15.22 -18.45 -4.06
C THR A 179 15.61 -19.46 -2.99
N SER A 180 16.77 -19.27 -2.36
CA SER A 180 17.29 -20.16 -1.32
C SER A 180 16.79 -19.76 0.08
N GLY A 181 16.93 -20.69 1.03
CA GLY A 181 16.74 -20.43 2.46
C GLY A 181 15.40 -20.84 3.03
N ALA A 182 15.22 -20.53 4.31
CA ALA A 182 14.06 -20.93 5.11
C ALA A 182 12.87 -19.95 5.00
N ILE A 183 12.84 -19.12 3.96
CA ILE A 183 11.77 -18.15 3.74
C ILE A 183 10.44 -18.88 3.55
N VAL A 184 9.45 -18.58 4.40
CA VAL A 184 8.13 -19.23 4.35
C VAL A 184 7.05 -18.35 3.72
N GLU A 185 7.23 -17.03 3.78
CA GLU A 185 6.27 -16.05 3.26
C GLU A 185 7.01 -14.94 2.50
N ARG A 186 6.37 -14.38 1.48
CA ARG A 186 6.86 -13.24 0.71
C ARG A 186 6.37 -11.95 1.35
N THR A 187 7.20 -11.31 2.15
CA THR A 187 6.90 -10.02 2.78
C THR A 187 7.87 -8.96 2.28
N GLY A 188 7.36 -7.74 2.07
CA GLY A 188 8.12 -6.67 1.43
C GLY A 188 8.37 -6.91 -0.07
N TRP A 189 9.00 -5.96 -0.73
CA TRP A 189 9.26 -6.01 -2.18
C TRP A 189 10.23 -7.12 -2.59
N GLY A 190 11.29 -7.34 -1.80
CA GLY A 190 12.23 -8.42 -2.05
C GLY A 190 11.63 -9.80 -1.76
N GLY A 191 10.60 -9.87 -0.94
CA GLY A 191 9.99 -11.12 -0.53
C GLY A 191 10.90 -11.98 0.36
N ASP A 192 11.91 -11.37 0.98
CA ASP A 192 12.89 -12.02 1.87
C ASP A 192 12.49 -11.98 3.35
N GLY A 193 11.50 -11.15 3.69
CA GLY A 193 10.83 -11.19 4.99
C GLY A 193 11.77 -11.13 6.18
N ALA A 194 12.65 -10.16 6.24
CA ALA A 194 13.60 -10.01 7.34
C ALA A 194 12.93 -9.44 8.62
N PRO A 195 13.42 -9.82 9.80
CA PRO A 195 14.40 -10.86 10.14
C PRO A 195 13.76 -12.26 10.33
N GLY A 196 14.57 -13.28 10.39
CA GLY A 196 14.16 -14.65 10.74
C GLY A 196 13.82 -15.50 9.52
N ASN A 197 12.70 -16.23 9.58
CA ASN A 197 12.31 -17.17 8.53
C ASN A 197 11.40 -16.56 7.44
N GLY A 198 11.30 -15.24 7.37
CA GLY A 198 10.46 -14.57 6.39
C GLY A 198 8.97 -14.56 6.69
N ALA A 199 8.53 -15.07 7.84
CA ALA A 199 7.12 -15.01 8.22
C ALA A 199 6.67 -13.58 8.54
N LEU A 200 5.43 -13.23 8.14
CA LEU A 200 4.83 -11.92 8.37
C LEU A 200 4.92 -11.47 9.84
N ARG A 201 4.73 -12.40 10.79
CA ARG A 201 4.82 -12.11 12.22
C ARG A 201 6.20 -11.59 12.65
N PHE A 202 7.28 -11.99 11.98
CA PHE A 202 8.64 -11.53 12.27
C PHE A 202 9.04 -10.31 11.43
N PHE A 203 8.33 -10.02 10.34
CA PHE A 203 8.53 -8.79 9.58
C PHE A 203 8.31 -7.54 10.43
N LEU A 204 7.41 -7.61 11.41
CA LEU A 204 7.19 -6.57 12.42
C LEU A 204 8.48 -6.19 13.16
N ASP A 205 9.31 -7.17 13.54
CA ASP A 205 10.59 -6.91 14.22
C ASP A 205 11.55 -6.12 13.34
N GLY A 206 11.60 -6.45 12.04
CA GLY A 206 12.40 -5.74 11.04
C GLY A 206 11.94 -4.29 10.87
N ALA A 207 10.64 -4.08 10.69
CA ALA A 207 10.06 -2.76 10.54
C ALA A 207 10.32 -1.86 11.77
N ILE A 208 10.21 -2.41 12.98
CA ILE A 208 10.51 -1.67 14.22
C ILE A 208 12.00 -1.31 14.29
N LYS A 209 12.90 -2.24 14.04
CA LYS A 209 14.35 -1.98 14.03
C LYS A 209 14.71 -0.92 12.99
N GLN A 210 14.11 -1.01 11.81
CA GLN A 210 14.41 -0.13 10.70
C GLN A 210 13.89 1.28 10.92
N HIS A 211 12.61 1.45 11.29
CA HIS A 211 11.91 2.73 11.18
C HIS A 211 11.52 3.36 12.51
N PHE A 212 11.49 2.61 13.63
CA PHE A 212 11.03 3.13 14.92
C PHE A 212 12.18 3.48 15.87
N THR A 213 13.41 3.26 15.48
CA THR A 213 14.58 3.53 16.31
C THR A 213 14.72 5.01 16.67
N LYS A 214 15.18 5.33 17.88
CA LYS A 214 15.53 6.69 18.31
C LYS A 214 16.88 7.15 17.78
N THR A 215 17.79 6.21 17.53
CA THR A 215 19.13 6.47 17.00
C THR A 215 19.50 5.40 15.99
N LEU A 216 20.43 5.70 15.07
CA LEU A 216 20.93 4.72 14.10
C LEU A 216 21.74 3.57 14.72
N LEU A 217 22.00 3.61 16.03
CA LEU A 217 22.61 2.48 16.76
C LEU A 217 21.63 1.30 16.96
N ARG A 218 20.34 1.54 16.84
CA ARG A 218 19.25 0.53 16.83
C ARG A 218 19.34 -0.47 18.00
N ARG A 219 19.59 0.04 19.21
CA ARG A 219 19.75 -0.78 20.41
C ARG A 219 18.40 -1.20 20.97
N VAL A 220 18.16 -2.50 21.03
CA VAL A 220 16.96 -3.08 21.64
C VAL A 220 16.89 -2.67 23.12
N ASN A 221 15.71 -2.34 23.62
CA ASN A 221 15.39 -1.85 24.96
C ASN A 221 16.01 -0.47 25.32
N VAL A 222 16.65 0.20 24.36
CA VAL A 222 17.16 1.57 24.50
C VAL A 222 16.49 2.48 23.46
N ASP A 223 16.65 2.15 22.21
CA ASP A 223 16.13 2.95 21.09
C ASP A 223 14.70 2.53 20.70
N PHE A 224 14.31 1.30 20.99
CA PHE A 224 12.97 0.72 20.82
C PHE A 224 12.84 -0.56 21.66
N GLN A 225 11.61 -1.11 21.71
CA GLN A 225 11.32 -2.43 22.26
C GLN A 225 10.80 -3.34 21.15
N LEU A 226 11.16 -4.62 21.18
CA LEU A 226 10.58 -5.61 20.27
C LEU A 226 9.21 -6.07 20.80
N PRO A 227 8.30 -6.49 19.91
CA PRO A 227 7.02 -7.08 20.28
C PRO A 227 7.23 -8.43 20.95
N ASP A 228 6.31 -8.82 21.82
CA ASP A 228 6.19 -10.20 22.29
C ASP A 228 5.47 -11.08 21.22
N ASP A 229 5.39 -12.38 21.48
CA ASP A 229 4.80 -13.32 20.54
C ASP A 229 3.31 -13.04 20.30
N LEU A 230 2.56 -12.66 21.33
CA LEU A 230 1.14 -12.34 21.19
C LEU A 230 0.94 -11.04 20.41
N GLU A 231 1.77 -10.02 20.61
CA GLU A 231 1.73 -8.79 19.81
C GLU A 231 1.97 -9.07 18.33
N ARG A 232 2.95 -9.94 18.00
CA ARG A 232 3.21 -10.37 16.61
C ARG A 232 2.01 -11.07 16.00
N ASP A 233 1.41 -11.99 16.75
CA ASP A 233 0.24 -12.74 16.27
C ASP A 233 -0.97 -11.84 16.05
N LEU A 234 -1.22 -10.87 16.95
CA LEU A 234 -2.29 -9.90 16.82
C LEU A 234 -2.10 -8.98 15.60
N VAL A 235 -0.89 -8.46 15.40
CA VAL A 235 -0.59 -7.61 14.22
C VAL A 235 -0.71 -8.41 12.92
N ALA A 236 -0.22 -9.65 12.90
CA ALA A 236 -0.40 -10.53 11.74
C ALA A 236 -1.88 -10.84 11.47
N ALA A 237 -2.68 -11.09 12.51
CA ALA A 237 -4.13 -11.28 12.37
C ALA A 237 -4.82 -10.05 11.75
N PHE A 238 -4.44 -8.83 12.18
CA PHE A 238 -4.95 -7.60 11.58
C PHE A 238 -4.53 -7.50 10.10
N GLN A 239 -3.27 -7.66 9.77
CA GLN A 239 -2.75 -7.50 8.41
C GLN A 239 -3.35 -8.55 7.44
N LEU A 240 -3.50 -9.81 7.87
CA LEU A 240 -4.09 -10.88 7.06
C LEU A 240 -5.61 -10.75 6.84
N ASN A 241 -6.27 -9.83 7.53
CA ASN A 241 -7.67 -9.51 7.36
C ASN A 241 -7.91 -8.14 6.69
N LEU A 242 -6.87 -7.53 6.08
CA LEU A 242 -6.99 -6.32 5.27
C LEU A 242 -7.36 -6.64 3.81
N GLY A 243 -8.16 -5.75 3.22
CA GLY A 243 -8.59 -5.85 1.83
C GLY A 243 -9.49 -7.04 1.56
N ARG A 244 -9.18 -7.80 0.52
CA ARG A 244 -9.89 -9.03 0.12
C ARG A 244 -9.18 -10.27 0.66
N LEU A 245 -9.96 -11.28 0.98
CA LEU A 245 -9.47 -12.55 1.57
C LEU A 245 -9.35 -13.69 0.57
N THR A 246 -9.86 -13.52 -0.65
CA THR A 246 -9.86 -14.54 -1.71
C THR A 246 -9.52 -13.92 -3.05
N GLU A 247 -8.96 -14.75 -3.92
CA GLU A 247 -8.78 -14.37 -5.32
C GLU A 247 -10.13 -14.30 -6.06
N VAL A 248 -10.19 -13.47 -7.10
CA VAL A 248 -11.32 -13.40 -8.03
C VAL A 248 -11.17 -14.52 -9.07
N ASP A 249 -12.26 -15.12 -9.49
CA ASP A 249 -12.26 -16.01 -10.66
C ASP A 249 -12.33 -15.17 -11.93
N LEU A 250 -11.20 -14.62 -12.34
CA LEU A 250 -11.11 -13.66 -13.44
C LEU A 250 -11.63 -14.20 -14.79
N PRO A 251 -11.47 -15.48 -15.15
CA PRO A 251 -12.10 -16.05 -16.34
C PRO A 251 -13.63 -15.93 -16.37
N SER A 252 -14.29 -15.96 -15.21
CA SER A 252 -15.76 -15.82 -15.12
C SER A 252 -16.25 -14.37 -15.16
N VAL A 253 -15.37 -13.42 -14.87
CA VAL A 253 -15.68 -11.98 -14.87
C VAL A 253 -16.03 -11.51 -16.29
N ARG A 254 -16.99 -10.60 -16.38
CA ARG A 254 -17.30 -9.84 -17.60
C ARG A 254 -17.38 -8.36 -17.24
N ILE A 255 -16.68 -7.55 -18.00
CA ILE A 255 -16.64 -6.09 -17.80
C ILE A 255 -17.64 -5.45 -18.78
N THR A 256 -18.39 -4.47 -18.32
CA THR A 256 -19.38 -3.77 -19.15
C THR A 256 -18.73 -2.79 -20.13
N ASP A 257 -17.65 -2.12 -19.72
CA ASP A 257 -16.86 -1.26 -20.62
C ASP A 257 -16.13 -2.11 -21.65
N ALA A 258 -16.40 -1.86 -22.94
CA ALA A 258 -15.91 -2.70 -24.03
C ALA A 258 -14.37 -2.71 -24.11
N GLN A 259 -13.70 -1.57 -23.91
CA GLN A 259 -12.24 -1.50 -23.97
C GLN A 259 -11.60 -2.18 -22.76
N ALA A 260 -12.20 -2.05 -21.58
CA ALA A 260 -11.74 -2.77 -20.39
C ALA A 260 -11.97 -4.29 -20.52
N GLU A 261 -13.08 -4.73 -21.17
CA GLU A 261 -13.29 -6.16 -21.45
C GLU A 261 -12.25 -6.69 -22.44
N GLU A 262 -11.92 -5.93 -23.50
CA GLU A 262 -10.79 -6.28 -24.38
C GLU A 262 -9.48 -6.36 -23.58
N GLY A 263 -9.23 -5.44 -22.65
CA GLY A 263 -8.08 -5.45 -21.74
C GLY A 263 -8.04 -6.71 -20.86
N ARG A 264 -9.19 -7.14 -20.32
CA ARG A 264 -9.31 -8.41 -19.58
C ARG A 264 -8.96 -9.62 -20.44
N VAL A 265 -9.43 -9.66 -21.66
CA VAL A 265 -9.13 -10.75 -22.61
C VAL A 265 -7.63 -10.78 -22.92
N LEU A 266 -7.02 -9.61 -23.18
CA LEU A 266 -5.57 -9.49 -23.39
C LEU A 266 -4.78 -9.94 -22.17
N PHE A 267 -5.20 -9.54 -20.96
CA PHE A 267 -4.56 -9.92 -19.70
C PHE A 267 -4.56 -11.44 -19.49
N LEU A 268 -5.65 -12.11 -19.85
CA LEU A 268 -5.80 -13.56 -19.70
C LEU A 268 -5.13 -14.38 -20.81
N ASP A 269 -4.83 -13.79 -21.97
CA ASP A 269 -4.29 -14.54 -23.12
C ASP A 269 -2.82 -14.92 -22.90
N PRO A 270 -2.53 -16.21 -22.73
CA PRO A 270 -1.16 -16.65 -22.45
C PRO A 270 -0.21 -16.54 -23.64
N ARG A 271 -0.73 -16.25 -24.85
CA ARG A 271 0.06 -16.15 -26.09
C ARG A 271 0.44 -14.71 -26.41
N ARG A 272 -0.24 -13.73 -25.80
CA ARG A 272 -0.04 -12.31 -26.11
C ARG A 272 0.85 -11.59 -25.09
N ALA A 273 1.17 -10.40 -25.48
CA ALA A 273 2.04 -9.47 -24.85
C ALA A 273 1.93 -9.43 -23.32
N GLY A 274 3.06 -9.48 -22.65
CA GLY A 274 3.16 -9.36 -21.20
C GLY A 274 2.74 -10.58 -20.41
N ARG A 275 1.91 -11.47 -20.95
CA ARG A 275 1.42 -12.69 -20.25
C ARG A 275 1.09 -12.44 -18.77
N CYS A 276 0.39 -11.33 -18.50
CA CYS A 276 0.16 -10.79 -17.15
C CYS A 276 -0.38 -11.83 -16.18
N ASN A 277 -1.40 -12.61 -16.63
CA ASN A 277 -2.04 -13.63 -15.80
C ASN A 277 -1.11 -14.79 -15.41
N LEU A 278 0.07 -14.91 -16.02
CA LEU A 278 1.03 -15.95 -15.64
C LEU A 278 1.66 -15.66 -14.29
N CYS A 279 2.15 -14.44 -14.11
CA CYS A 279 2.74 -13.98 -12.86
C CYS A 279 1.68 -13.42 -11.90
N HIS A 280 0.62 -12.79 -12.44
CA HIS A 280 -0.48 -12.17 -11.71
C HIS A 280 -1.78 -12.95 -11.90
N SER A 281 -1.79 -14.22 -11.53
CA SER A 281 -2.98 -15.07 -11.70
C SER A 281 -4.22 -14.41 -11.09
N ASN A 282 -5.28 -14.29 -11.90
CA ASN A 282 -6.53 -13.64 -11.51
C ASN A 282 -6.38 -12.15 -11.12
N ALA A 283 -5.41 -11.44 -11.70
CA ALA A 283 -4.99 -10.10 -11.29
C ALA A 283 -4.55 -10.02 -9.81
N GLY A 284 -4.19 -11.15 -9.23
CA GLY A 284 -3.59 -11.27 -7.90
C GLY A 284 -2.06 -11.19 -7.95
N ALA A 285 -1.43 -11.84 -6.98
CA ALA A 285 0.02 -11.83 -6.77
C ALA A 285 0.68 -13.20 -7.00
N ASN A 286 -0.05 -14.18 -7.52
CA ASN A 286 0.39 -15.55 -7.53
C ASN A 286 0.69 -16.06 -8.94
N PHE A 287 1.72 -16.89 -9.05
CA PHE A 287 2.06 -17.57 -10.28
C PHE A 287 0.97 -18.60 -10.65
N ILE A 288 0.60 -18.66 -11.93
CA ILE A 288 -0.57 -19.44 -12.37
C ILE A 288 -0.47 -20.92 -12.09
N ASP A 289 0.73 -21.51 -12.15
CA ASP A 289 0.91 -22.95 -12.00
C ASP A 289 0.82 -23.42 -10.56
N THR A 290 1.41 -22.67 -9.64
CA THR A 290 1.52 -23.05 -8.23
C THR A 290 0.47 -22.37 -7.37
N ARG A 291 -0.14 -21.28 -7.84
CA ARG A 291 -1.02 -20.40 -7.06
C ARG A 291 -0.35 -19.81 -5.82
N LEU A 292 0.97 -19.66 -5.86
CA LEU A 292 1.81 -19.10 -4.81
C LEU A 292 2.61 -17.91 -5.35
N ASN A 293 3.02 -17.02 -4.46
CA ASN A 293 3.81 -15.86 -4.82
C ASN A 293 5.23 -16.29 -5.19
N ARG A 294 5.71 -15.74 -6.29
CA ARG A 294 7.00 -16.06 -6.88
C ARG A 294 7.79 -14.79 -7.15
N ASN A 295 9.09 -14.83 -6.90
CA ASN A 295 9.98 -13.76 -7.28
C ASN A 295 10.37 -13.87 -8.76
N PHE A 296 10.42 -12.70 -9.44
CA PHE A 296 10.85 -12.59 -10.83
C PHE A 296 11.85 -11.46 -11.01
N ASP A 297 12.86 -11.69 -11.85
CA ASP A 297 13.72 -10.63 -12.35
C ASP A 297 13.16 -10.09 -13.67
N THR A 298 12.41 -9.02 -13.58
CA THR A 298 11.82 -8.30 -14.71
C THR A 298 12.65 -7.11 -15.16
N PHE A 299 13.85 -6.95 -14.59
CA PHE A 299 14.73 -5.79 -14.77
C PHE A 299 14.14 -4.47 -14.21
N THR A 300 13.09 -4.51 -13.41
CA THR A 300 12.59 -3.33 -12.71
C THR A 300 13.64 -2.66 -11.82
N ARG A 301 14.66 -3.41 -11.39
CA ARG A 301 15.81 -2.89 -10.63
C ARG A 301 16.62 -1.82 -11.39
N PHE A 302 16.51 -1.75 -12.71
CA PHE A 302 17.21 -0.78 -13.55
C PHE A 302 16.36 0.42 -13.91
N GLU A 303 15.08 0.37 -13.60
CA GLU A 303 14.18 1.49 -13.81
C GLU A 303 14.39 2.50 -12.70
N SER A 304 14.97 3.59 -13.10
CA SER A 304 15.38 4.63 -12.21
C SER A 304 14.93 5.98 -12.75
N GLY A 305 13.85 6.52 -12.18
CA GLY A 305 13.38 7.86 -12.52
C GLY A 305 14.33 8.97 -12.06
N ASP A 306 14.89 8.84 -10.87
CA ASP A 306 15.83 9.79 -10.27
C ASP A 306 17.03 9.05 -9.69
N PRO A 307 18.28 9.34 -10.11
CA PRO A 307 19.49 8.77 -9.52
C PRO A 307 19.57 8.91 -8.00
N ALA A 308 18.94 9.92 -7.42
CA ALA A 308 18.88 10.10 -5.97
C ALA A 308 17.97 9.09 -5.26
N LEU A 309 17.10 8.40 -6.00
CA LEU A 309 16.15 7.42 -5.48
C LEU A 309 16.63 5.97 -5.58
N HIS A 310 17.86 5.77 -6.07
CA HIS A 310 18.35 4.43 -6.42
C HIS A 310 19.41 3.92 -5.49
N GLY A 311 19.07 3.55 -4.32
CA GLY A 311 20.06 2.97 -3.45
C GLY A 311 21.30 3.87 -3.30
N GLY A 312 22.01 3.77 -2.21
CA GLY A 312 23.19 4.59 -1.95
C GLY A 312 24.28 4.41 -3.00
N THR A 313 25.23 5.32 -2.95
CA THR A 313 26.51 5.12 -3.61
C THR A 313 27.46 4.46 -2.62
N VAL A 314 28.09 3.34 -3.00
CA VAL A 314 29.26 2.82 -2.30
C VAL A 314 30.48 3.23 -3.10
N ASN A 315 31.41 3.93 -2.47
CA ASN A 315 32.62 4.46 -3.14
C ASN A 315 32.30 5.31 -4.39
N GLY A 316 31.20 6.04 -4.39
CA GLY A 316 30.79 6.88 -5.51
C GLY A 316 30.16 6.14 -6.70
N GLN A 317 29.87 4.85 -6.58
CA GLN A 317 29.14 4.06 -7.59
C GLN A 317 27.70 3.80 -7.14
N PHE A 318 26.75 4.01 -8.05
CA PHE A 318 25.34 3.67 -7.81
C PHE A 318 25.15 2.15 -7.77
N PHE A 319 24.28 1.70 -6.88
CA PHE A 319 23.84 0.31 -6.84
C PHE A 319 22.47 0.21 -7.50
N ALA A 320 22.31 -0.80 -8.35
CA ALA A 320 20.98 -1.25 -8.70
C ALA A 320 20.27 -1.75 -7.42
N ASP A 321 18.99 -1.47 -7.31
CA ASP A 321 18.19 -1.94 -6.19
C ASP A 321 18.14 -3.48 -6.16
N GLY A 322 18.54 -4.07 -5.04
CA GLY A 322 18.94 -5.47 -4.99
C GLY A 322 17.83 -6.50 -5.05
N GLY A 323 16.59 -6.17 -4.76
CA GLY A 323 15.53 -7.18 -4.68
C GLY A 323 15.79 -8.22 -3.58
N PHE A 324 15.46 -9.48 -3.85
CA PHE A 324 15.65 -10.59 -2.92
C PHE A 324 17.14 -10.81 -2.59
N ASP A 325 17.43 -11.14 -1.32
CA ASP A 325 18.79 -11.36 -0.80
C ASP A 325 19.70 -10.14 -1.02
N ALA A 326 19.20 -8.98 -0.67
CA ALA A 326 19.87 -7.69 -0.89
C ALA A 326 21.23 -7.53 -0.19
N VAL A 327 21.64 -8.47 0.68
CA VAL A 327 22.96 -8.54 1.31
C VAL A 327 24.04 -9.11 0.40
N THR A 328 23.66 -9.85 -0.64
CA THR A 328 24.61 -10.53 -1.52
C THR A 328 24.90 -9.68 -2.74
N PRO A 329 26.18 -9.29 -3.03
CA PRO A 329 26.51 -8.58 -4.25
C PRO A 329 26.10 -9.41 -5.49
N THR A 330 25.32 -8.81 -6.38
CA THR A 330 24.94 -9.47 -7.64
C THR A 330 26.10 -9.46 -8.64
N PRO A 331 26.30 -10.56 -9.39
CA PRO A 331 27.20 -10.56 -10.52
C PRO A 331 26.69 -9.68 -11.67
N THR A 332 27.61 -9.20 -12.47
CA THR A 332 27.46 -8.49 -13.75
C THR A 332 26.25 -8.92 -14.57
N ILE A 333 25.60 -7.95 -15.24
CA ILE A 333 24.67 -8.26 -16.34
C ILE A 333 25.48 -8.93 -17.46
N PRO A 334 25.24 -10.21 -17.78
CA PRO A 334 25.95 -10.85 -18.86
C PRO A 334 25.66 -10.13 -20.19
N GLY A 335 26.71 -9.67 -20.87
CA GLY A 335 26.63 -9.18 -22.25
C GLY A 335 26.43 -7.69 -22.44
N SER A 336 26.41 -6.87 -21.40
CA SER A 336 26.46 -5.41 -21.57
C SER A 336 27.90 -4.95 -21.84
N VAL A 337 28.10 -4.19 -22.91
CA VAL A 337 29.40 -3.58 -23.27
C VAL A 337 29.24 -2.07 -23.37
N ASP A 338 30.27 -1.30 -22.97
CA ASP A 338 30.29 0.14 -23.17
C ASP A 338 30.47 0.48 -24.68
N GLY A 339 30.41 1.76 -25.02
CA GLY A 339 30.59 2.23 -26.39
C GLY A 339 31.96 1.86 -27.03
N ASN A 340 32.87 1.29 -26.25
CA ASN A 340 34.19 0.82 -26.67
C ASN A 340 34.28 -0.71 -26.73
N GLY A 341 33.20 -1.42 -26.46
CA GLY A 341 33.15 -2.89 -26.44
C GLY A 341 33.66 -3.55 -25.17
N ASN A 342 33.97 -2.80 -24.11
CA ASN A 342 34.34 -3.37 -22.82
C ASN A 342 33.08 -3.80 -22.06
N PRO A 343 33.14 -4.91 -21.31
CA PRO A 343 32.01 -5.27 -20.46
C PRO A 343 31.64 -4.08 -19.56
N VAL A 344 30.44 -3.58 -19.74
CA VAL A 344 29.89 -2.58 -18.80
C VAL A 344 29.60 -3.31 -17.51
N LEU A 345 30.50 -3.02 -16.73
CA LEU A 345 30.67 -3.34 -15.37
C LEU A 345 29.45 -3.62 -14.57
N THR A 346 29.58 -4.71 -13.84
CA THR A 346 29.43 -4.70 -12.39
C THR A 346 28.82 -3.40 -11.89
N MET A 347 27.56 -3.18 -12.13
CA MET A 347 26.83 -2.49 -11.10
C MET A 347 26.86 -3.45 -9.91
N ASN A 348 27.58 -3.09 -8.85
CA ASN A 348 27.51 -3.79 -7.59
C ASN A 348 26.08 -3.64 -7.08
N ALA A 349 25.17 -4.45 -7.56
CA ALA A 349 23.83 -4.49 -7.05
C ALA A 349 23.85 -5.30 -5.76
N LEU A 350 23.13 -4.86 -4.77
CA LEU A 350 22.79 -5.68 -3.63
C LEU A 350 21.59 -6.56 -4.04
N GLY A 351 21.65 -7.86 -3.72
CA GLY A 351 20.59 -8.82 -4.05
C GLY A 351 20.66 -9.43 -5.44
N ASN A 352 19.75 -10.35 -5.73
CA ASN A 352 19.73 -11.11 -6.99
C ASN A 352 18.85 -10.48 -8.09
N GLY A 353 18.27 -9.32 -7.84
CA GLY A 353 17.43 -8.56 -8.79
C GLY A 353 16.01 -9.06 -8.92
N THR A 354 15.59 -10.04 -8.14
CA THR A 354 14.22 -10.54 -8.19
C THR A 354 13.34 -9.84 -7.16
N PHE A 355 12.08 -9.61 -7.53
CA PHE A 355 11.07 -9.01 -6.66
C PHE A 355 9.84 -9.90 -6.58
N SER A 356 9.14 -9.85 -5.44
CA SER A 356 7.85 -10.51 -5.27
C SER A 356 6.79 -9.87 -6.17
N VAL A 357 5.87 -10.71 -6.66
CA VAL A 357 4.77 -10.25 -7.52
C VAL A 357 3.73 -9.51 -6.66
N PRO A 358 3.41 -8.23 -6.94
CA PRO A 358 2.35 -7.51 -6.23
C PRO A 358 0.95 -7.90 -6.75
N PRO A 359 -0.11 -7.77 -5.93
CA PRO A 359 -1.48 -7.86 -6.42
C PRO A 359 -1.83 -6.66 -7.30
N LEU A 360 -2.70 -6.85 -8.31
CA LEU A 360 -3.04 -5.82 -9.29
C LEU A 360 -4.49 -5.32 -9.19
N ILE A 361 -5.36 -5.99 -8.42
CA ILE A 361 -6.76 -5.55 -8.26
C ILE A 361 -6.81 -4.17 -7.60
N GLU A 362 -5.94 -3.93 -6.64
CA GLU A 362 -5.85 -2.72 -5.85
C GLU A 362 -4.81 -1.70 -6.38
N ALA A 363 -4.30 -1.92 -7.61
CA ALA A 363 -3.11 -1.21 -8.05
C ALA A 363 -3.38 0.20 -8.61
N ALA A 364 -4.53 0.44 -9.24
CA ALA A 364 -4.71 1.66 -10.04
C ALA A 364 -4.74 2.97 -9.24
N ASP A 365 -4.96 2.93 -7.92
CA ASP A 365 -4.94 4.07 -6.99
C ASP A 365 -3.82 3.98 -5.93
N THR A 366 -2.85 3.10 -6.13
CA THR A 366 -1.72 2.92 -5.20
C THR A 366 -0.37 3.29 -5.84
N GLY A 367 -0.39 4.06 -6.92
CA GLY A 367 0.84 4.63 -7.51
C GLY A 367 1.48 5.67 -6.56
N PRO A 368 2.77 6.00 -6.77
CA PRO A 368 3.68 5.59 -7.86
C PRO A 368 4.05 4.10 -7.82
N PHE A 369 4.52 3.59 -8.97
CA PHE A 369 4.67 2.15 -9.16
C PHE A 369 6.12 1.67 -9.00
N PHE A 370 6.23 0.34 -8.89
CA PHE A 370 7.41 -0.46 -8.62
C PHE A 370 7.97 -0.28 -7.20
N HIS A 371 8.98 -1.07 -6.90
CA HIS A 371 9.56 -1.24 -5.58
C HIS A 371 10.19 0.02 -4.96
N ASN A 372 10.42 1.06 -5.76
CA ASN A 372 11.07 2.31 -5.36
C ASN A 372 10.34 3.57 -5.87
N ASN A 373 9.08 3.46 -6.29
CA ASN A 373 8.30 4.56 -6.86
C ASN A 373 8.93 5.20 -8.11
N SER A 374 9.73 4.45 -8.88
CA SER A 374 10.44 4.95 -10.06
C SER A 374 9.53 5.25 -11.25
N PHE A 375 8.31 4.74 -11.25
CA PHE A 375 7.31 5.02 -12.30
C PHE A 375 6.25 5.99 -11.81
N GLY A 376 5.67 6.73 -12.77
CA GLY A 376 4.64 7.71 -12.49
C GLY A 376 3.41 7.16 -11.76
N PRO A 377 2.48 8.03 -11.34
CA PRO A 377 1.32 7.62 -10.55
C PRO A 377 0.27 6.86 -11.36
N ARG A 378 0.44 6.74 -12.68
CA ARG A 378 -0.56 6.15 -13.59
C ARG A 378 -0.29 4.68 -13.84
N ILE A 379 -1.30 3.86 -13.69
CA ILE A 379 -1.22 2.41 -13.96
C ILE A 379 -0.82 2.12 -15.42
N GLU A 380 -1.15 3.02 -16.36
CA GLU A 380 -0.74 2.93 -17.77
C GLU A 380 0.78 2.92 -17.93
N ASP A 381 1.49 3.73 -17.15
CA ASP A 381 2.95 3.82 -17.20
C ASP A 381 3.56 2.49 -16.75
N ALA A 382 3.08 1.91 -15.65
CA ALA A 382 3.51 0.61 -15.15
C ALA A 382 3.20 -0.52 -16.15
N VAL A 383 2.03 -0.51 -16.79
CA VAL A 383 1.68 -1.52 -17.80
C VAL A 383 2.54 -1.37 -19.06
N ASN A 384 2.84 -0.14 -19.48
CA ASN A 384 3.70 0.13 -20.64
C ASN A 384 5.13 -0.38 -20.47
N PHE A 385 5.67 -0.44 -19.24
CA PHE A 385 6.98 -1.05 -18.97
C PHE A 385 7.07 -2.47 -19.55
N TYR A 386 5.99 -3.25 -19.45
CA TYR A 386 5.94 -4.63 -19.97
C TYR A 386 5.85 -4.74 -21.50
N GLY A 387 5.77 -3.62 -22.21
CA GLY A 387 5.97 -3.50 -23.66
C GLY A 387 7.35 -2.95 -24.05
N GLY A 388 8.22 -2.69 -23.08
CA GLY A 388 9.53 -2.09 -23.28
C GLY A 388 10.66 -3.09 -23.43
N VAL A 389 11.76 -2.62 -24.02
CA VAL A 389 12.96 -3.43 -24.31
C VAL A 389 13.55 -4.08 -23.05
N PHE A 390 13.53 -3.37 -21.91
CA PHE A 390 14.08 -3.91 -20.66
C PHE A 390 13.34 -5.16 -20.21
N PHE A 391 12.02 -5.14 -20.26
CA PHE A 391 11.23 -6.34 -19.92
C PHE A 391 11.47 -7.47 -20.93
N ASP A 392 11.50 -7.16 -22.24
CA ASP A 392 11.66 -8.15 -23.31
C ASP A 392 12.98 -8.96 -23.21
N ILE A 393 14.05 -8.35 -22.69
CA ILE A 393 15.35 -9.00 -22.50
C ILE A 393 15.57 -9.52 -21.08
N SER A 394 14.58 -9.42 -20.20
CA SER A 394 14.71 -9.81 -18.79
C SER A 394 14.80 -11.33 -18.61
N PRO A 395 15.42 -11.80 -17.50
CA PRO A 395 15.40 -13.20 -17.12
C PRO A 395 13.99 -13.79 -16.97
N ALA A 396 13.04 -12.98 -16.52
CA ALA A 396 11.63 -13.40 -16.43
C ALA A 396 11.06 -13.79 -17.81
N VAL A 397 11.28 -12.97 -18.83
CA VAL A 397 10.84 -13.26 -20.21
C VAL A 397 11.54 -14.47 -20.77
N ALA A 398 12.86 -14.62 -20.54
CA ALA A 398 13.60 -15.80 -20.98
C ALA A 398 13.01 -17.10 -20.38
N ALA A 399 12.69 -17.10 -19.08
CA ALA A 399 12.06 -18.25 -18.43
C ALA A 399 10.65 -18.54 -18.97
N LEU A 400 9.84 -17.50 -19.24
CA LEU A 400 8.51 -17.64 -19.83
C LEU A 400 8.57 -18.17 -21.27
N ASN A 401 9.50 -17.68 -22.09
CA ASN A 401 9.70 -18.15 -23.45
C ASN A 401 10.11 -19.63 -23.51
N GLN A 402 11.02 -20.04 -22.61
CA GLN A 402 11.42 -21.44 -22.49
C GLN A 402 10.22 -22.33 -22.14
N ARG A 403 9.38 -21.89 -21.18
CA ARG A 403 8.22 -22.64 -20.75
C ARG A 403 7.16 -22.83 -21.84
N PHE A 404 6.92 -21.81 -22.67
CA PHE A 404 5.87 -21.84 -23.69
C PHE A 404 6.36 -22.20 -25.07
N GLY A 405 7.68 -22.36 -25.25
CA GLY A 405 8.29 -22.76 -26.51
C GLY A 405 8.15 -21.72 -27.66
N ALA A 406 7.79 -20.48 -27.32
CA ALA A 406 7.65 -19.38 -28.29
C ALA A 406 7.99 -18.04 -27.65
N PRO A 407 8.57 -17.09 -28.40
CA PRO A 407 8.76 -15.73 -27.93
C PRO A 407 7.43 -15.08 -27.51
N LEU A 408 7.50 -14.22 -26.50
CA LEU A 408 6.40 -13.32 -26.15
C LEU A 408 6.15 -12.34 -27.29
N GLU A 409 4.89 -12.10 -27.63
CA GLU A 409 4.57 -10.96 -28.47
C GLU A 409 4.73 -9.68 -27.65
N THR A 410 5.37 -8.66 -28.21
CA THR A 410 5.56 -7.37 -27.55
C THR A 410 4.22 -6.65 -27.37
N LEU A 411 3.99 -6.13 -26.17
CA LEU A 411 2.83 -5.31 -25.85
C LEU A 411 2.91 -3.97 -26.57
N ASN A 412 1.89 -3.60 -27.33
CA ASN A 412 1.81 -2.26 -27.91
C ASN A 412 1.01 -1.30 -27.01
N GLY A 413 1.16 0.01 -27.26
CA GLY A 413 0.55 1.03 -26.42
C GLY A 413 -1.00 0.96 -26.33
N ASP A 414 -1.70 0.59 -27.41
CA ASP A 414 -3.16 0.41 -27.39
C ASP A 414 -3.57 -0.76 -26.47
N GLN A 415 -2.84 -1.86 -26.54
CA GLN A 415 -3.06 -3.01 -25.65
C GLN A 415 -2.76 -2.66 -24.19
N ALA A 416 -1.70 -1.90 -23.94
CA ALA A 416 -1.35 -1.45 -22.59
C ALA A 416 -2.45 -0.57 -21.99
N ILE A 417 -3.00 0.38 -22.75
CA ILE A 417 -4.14 1.22 -22.34
C ILE A 417 -5.36 0.37 -22.01
N LYS A 418 -5.70 -0.62 -22.83
CA LYS A 418 -6.85 -1.50 -22.57
C LYS A 418 -6.66 -2.35 -21.31
N ILE A 419 -5.45 -2.89 -21.08
CA ILE A 419 -5.13 -3.63 -19.86
C ILE A 419 -5.22 -2.71 -18.64
N ALA A 420 -4.64 -1.52 -18.71
CA ALA A 420 -4.72 -0.55 -17.63
C ALA A 420 -6.19 -0.16 -17.33
N ARG A 421 -6.98 0.07 -18.36
CA ARG A 421 -8.42 0.34 -18.24
C ARG A 421 -9.18 -0.80 -17.55
N PHE A 422 -8.85 -2.05 -17.86
CA PHE A 422 -9.37 -3.21 -17.17
C PHE A 422 -8.99 -3.22 -15.67
N LEU A 423 -7.73 -2.95 -15.33
CA LEU A 423 -7.27 -2.88 -13.94
C LEU A 423 -7.97 -1.75 -13.17
N ARG A 424 -8.21 -0.60 -13.79
CA ARG A 424 -8.98 0.51 -13.21
C ARG A 424 -10.42 0.10 -12.86
N VAL A 425 -11.08 -0.67 -13.71
CA VAL A 425 -12.43 -1.18 -13.41
C VAL A 425 -12.42 -2.15 -12.24
N LEU A 426 -11.43 -3.04 -12.16
CA LEU A 426 -11.29 -3.94 -11.01
C LEU A 426 -11.06 -3.17 -9.71
N ASN A 427 -10.19 -2.17 -9.73
CA ASN A 427 -9.91 -1.32 -8.56
C ASN A 427 -11.16 -0.54 -8.13
N ALA A 428 -11.88 0.09 -9.06
CA ALA A 428 -13.14 0.77 -8.75
C ALA A 428 -14.17 -0.17 -8.12
N ALA A 429 -14.25 -1.42 -8.58
CA ALA A 429 -15.13 -2.43 -7.98
C ALA A 429 -14.66 -2.86 -6.57
N PHE A 430 -13.36 -2.89 -6.33
CA PHE A 430 -12.78 -3.15 -5.01
C PHE A 430 -13.10 -2.01 -4.03
N ASN A 431 -12.84 -0.75 -4.40
CA ASN A 431 -13.14 0.43 -3.58
C ASN A 431 -14.64 0.56 -3.30
N ALA A 432 -15.49 0.27 -4.31
CA ALA A 432 -16.94 0.20 -4.09
C ALA A 432 -17.34 -0.90 -3.10
N SER A 433 -16.61 -2.00 -3.05
CA SER A 433 -16.85 -3.09 -2.09
C SER A 433 -16.41 -2.73 -0.67
N LEU A 434 -15.29 -2.03 -0.50
CA LEU A 434 -14.86 -1.43 0.77
C LEU A 434 -15.90 -0.43 1.28
N THR A 435 -16.36 0.46 0.40
CA THR A 435 -17.43 1.43 0.71
C THR A 435 -18.67 0.73 1.22
N VAL A 436 -19.16 -0.28 0.49
CA VAL A 436 -20.36 -1.04 0.87
C VAL A 436 -20.17 -1.71 2.23
N GLN A 437 -19.04 -2.34 2.47
CA GLN A 437 -18.73 -2.99 3.74
C GLN A 437 -18.76 -2.01 4.92
N ARG A 438 -18.15 -0.84 4.78
CA ARG A 438 -18.13 0.20 5.83
C ARG A 438 -19.51 0.78 6.11
N LEU A 439 -20.27 1.08 5.06
CA LEU A 439 -21.63 1.60 5.22
C LEU A 439 -22.61 0.56 5.79
N ASP A 440 -22.49 -0.72 5.43
CA ASP A 440 -23.27 -1.82 6.04
C ASP A 440 -22.91 -1.99 7.52
N ALA A 441 -21.64 -1.80 7.89
CA ALA A 441 -21.23 -1.80 9.29
C ALA A 441 -21.88 -0.63 10.08
N VAL A 442 -21.96 0.57 9.50
CA VAL A 442 -22.66 1.71 10.12
C VAL A 442 -24.12 1.37 10.39
N GLN A 443 -24.84 0.78 9.42
CA GLN A 443 -26.23 0.36 9.63
C GLN A 443 -26.35 -0.69 10.74
N THR A 444 -25.40 -1.61 10.82
CA THR A 444 -25.39 -2.64 11.88
C THR A 444 -25.17 -2.01 13.25
N LEU A 445 -24.23 -1.07 13.39
CA LEU A 445 -23.99 -0.34 14.63
C LEU A 445 -25.22 0.47 15.06
N ILE A 446 -25.88 1.17 14.15
CA ILE A 446 -27.11 1.92 14.43
C ILE A 446 -28.21 0.98 14.92
N ARG A 447 -28.41 -0.18 14.29
CA ARG A 447 -29.45 -1.14 14.70
C ARG A 447 -29.21 -1.72 16.08
N GLN A 448 -27.94 -1.98 16.44
CA GLN A 448 -27.61 -2.65 17.71
C GLN A 448 -27.45 -1.68 18.87
N PHE A 449 -26.96 -0.45 18.60
CA PHE A 449 -26.57 0.50 19.65
C PHE A 449 -27.21 1.88 19.42
N GLN A 450 -28.52 1.93 19.36
CA GLN A 450 -29.29 3.17 19.09
C GLN A 450 -28.73 4.39 19.84
N ASN A 451 -28.40 5.44 19.08
CA ASN A 451 -27.75 6.67 19.55
C ASN A 451 -26.37 6.47 20.23
N GLY A 452 -25.77 5.28 20.06
CA GLY A 452 -24.45 4.96 20.62
C GLY A 452 -23.33 5.01 19.57
N PHE A 453 -22.09 5.26 20.04
CA PHE A 453 -20.87 5.14 19.25
C PHE A 453 -20.81 5.97 17.96
N VAL A 454 -21.46 7.13 17.96
CA VAL A 454 -21.52 8.04 16.81
C VAL A 454 -20.14 8.35 16.19
N PRO A 455 -19.07 8.60 16.97
CA PRO A 455 -17.74 8.84 16.38
C PRO A 455 -17.22 7.68 15.52
N ILE A 456 -17.48 6.42 15.91
CA ILE A 456 -17.09 5.24 15.13
C ILE A 456 -17.91 5.14 13.84
N GLN A 457 -19.23 5.40 13.93
CA GLN A 457 -20.10 5.45 12.76
C GLN A 457 -19.63 6.52 11.76
N GLN A 458 -19.33 7.74 12.25
CA GLN A 458 -18.82 8.85 11.43
C GLN A 458 -17.49 8.48 10.78
N LYS A 459 -16.54 7.88 11.52
CA LYS A 459 -15.26 7.47 10.98
C LYS A 459 -15.38 6.43 9.86
N LEU A 460 -16.29 5.47 10.00
CA LEU A 460 -16.59 4.51 8.94
C LEU A 460 -17.18 5.19 7.69
N VAL A 461 -18.04 6.21 7.86
CA VAL A 461 -18.57 6.99 6.73
C VAL A 461 -17.48 7.85 6.09
N GLU A 462 -16.58 8.49 6.86
CA GLU A 462 -15.43 9.23 6.34
C GLU A 462 -14.56 8.36 5.46
N LEU A 463 -14.17 7.18 5.96
CA LEU A 463 -13.37 6.23 5.19
C LEU A 463 -14.13 5.68 3.98
N ALA A 464 -15.46 5.52 4.06
CA ALA A 464 -16.27 5.15 2.90
C ALA A 464 -16.28 6.25 1.84
N ILE A 465 -16.26 7.52 2.22
CA ILE A 465 -16.15 8.65 1.28
C ILE A 465 -14.79 8.65 0.58
N VAL A 466 -13.69 8.35 1.28
CA VAL A 466 -12.36 8.22 0.68
C VAL A 466 -12.39 7.15 -0.42
N GLU A 467 -12.90 5.95 -0.13
CA GLU A 467 -12.99 4.89 -1.14
C GLU A 467 -13.90 5.23 -2.32
N ILE A 468 -14.94 6.07 -2.12
CA ILE A 468 -15.75 6.56 -3.23
C ILE A 468 -14.93 7.52 -4.10
N ASP A 469 -14.12 8.37 -3.48
CA ASP A 469 -13.25 9.29 -4.21
C ASP A 469 -12.20 8.54 -5.02
N ASP A 470 -11.60 7.51 -4.45
CA ASP A 470 -10.66 6.64 -5.14
C ASP A 470 -11.33 5.91 -6.30
N ALA A 471 -12.54 5.34 -6.09
CA ALA A 471 -13.31 4.71 -7.16
C ALA A 471 -13.64 5.69 -8.30
N LEU A 472 -13.95 6.94 -7.98
CA LEU A 472 -14.18 7.98 -8.98
C LEU A 472 -12.88 8.37 -9.70
N ALA A 473 -11.79 8.54 -8.97
CA ALA A 473 -10.49 8.94 -9.53
C ALA A 473 -9.99 7.92 -10.56
N VAL A 474 -10.03 6.62 -10.22
CA VAL A 474 -9.58 5.58 -11.17
C VAL A 474 -10.45 5.45 -12.42
N LEU A 475 -11.72 5.90 -12.38
CA LEU A 475 -12.62 5.91 -13.53
C LEU A 475 -12.58 7.22 -14.34
N GLN A 476 -11.98 8.30 -13.81
CA GLN A 476 -12.02 9.66 -14.38
C GLN A 476 -10.67 10.13 -14.92
N ASP A 477 -9.75 9.27 -15.25
CA ASP A 477 -8.46 9.73 -15.75
C ASP A 477 -8.61 10.77 -16.86
N ALA A 478 -7.94 11.93 -16.68
CA ALA A 478 -8.08 13.08 -17.56
C ALA A 478 -7.55 12.86 -18.99
N ASP A 479 -6.63 11.91 -19.16
CA ASP A 479 -5.95 11.63 -20.43
C ASP A 479 -6.60 10.50 -21.24
N ILE A 480 -7.60 9.85 -20.67
CA ILE A 480 -8.37 8.79 -21.36
C ILE A 480 -9.86 9.11 -21.36
N THR A 481 -10.60 8.48 -22.26
CA THR A 481 -12.06 8.56 -22.25
C THR A 481 -12.58 8.04 -20.91
N PRO A 482 -13.41 8.82 -20.19
CA PRO A 482 -13.96 8.39 -18.91
C PRO A 482 -14.62 7.02 -18.98
N ILE A 483 -14.34 6.18 -17.97
CA ILE A 483 -14.88 4.82 -17.92
C ILE A 483 -16.28 4.88 -17.32
N GLN A 484 -17.29 4.42 -18.06
CA GLN A 484 -18.67 4.28 -17.60
C GLN A 484 -19.22 5.51 -16.84
N PRO A 485 -19.51 6.65 -17.51
CA PRO A 485 -19.98 7.88 -16.87
C PRO A 485 -21.23 7.74 -16.01
N ASP A 486 -22.09 6.78 -16.32
CA ASP A 486 -23.30 6.45 -15.55
C ASP A 486 -22.96 5.79 -14.19
N VAL A 487 -21.90 4.98 -14.12
CA VAL A 487 -21.37 4.44 -12.85
C VAL A 487 -20.78 5.57 -12.01
N GLN A 488 -20.02 6.46 -12.63
CA GLN A 488 -19.45 7.64 -11.94
C GLN A 488 -20.56 8.52 -11.36
N ALA A 489 -21.68 8.71 -12.09
CA ALA A 489 -22.83 9.45 -11.58
C ALA A 489 -23.46 8.80 -10.35
N ASP A 490 -23.55 7.47 -10.30
CA ASP A 490 -24.03 6.76 -9.12
C ASP A 490 -23.05 6.90 -7.92
N PHE A 491 -21.75 6.76 -8.16
CA PHE A 491 -20.75 6.93 -7.10
C PHE A 491 -20.74 8.37 -6.56
N ALA A 492 -20.84 9.38 -7.43
CA ALA A 492 -20.96 10.77 -7.01
C ALA A 492 -22.24 11.03 -6.20
N ALA A 493 -23.36 10.43 -6.60
CA ALA A 493 -24.61 10.50 -5.82
C ALA A 493 -24.49 9.78 -4.48
N ALA A 494 -23.80 8.64 -4.42
CA ALA A 494 -23.52 7.93 -3.18
C ALA A 494 -22.65 8.78 -2.23
N LYS A 495 -21.60 9.44 -2.76
CA LYS A 495 -20.76 10.38 -1.99
C LYS A 495 -21.59 11.48 -1.35
N ALA A 496 -22.48 12.12 -2.12
CA ALA A 496 -23.34 13.17 -1.60
C ALA A 496 -24.22 12.69 -0.43
N GLU A 497 -24.81 11.51 -0.52
CA GLU A 497 -25.60 10.91 0.55
C GLU A 497 -24.73 10.55 1.77
N ALA A 498 -23.51 10.04 1.56
CA ALA A 498 -22.57 9.75 2.64
C ALA A 498 -22.13 11.03 3.38
N GLN A 499 -21.88 12.12 2.66
CA GLN A 499 -21.59 13.44 3.26
C GLN A 499 -22.77 13.97 4.10
N LEU A 500 -23.99 13.78 3.63
CA LEU A 500 -25.19 14.11 4.41
C LEU A 500 -25.33 13.22 5.65
N ALA A 501 -24.86 11.96 5.60
CA ALA A 501 -24.84 11.07 6.76
C ALA A 501 -23.88 11.55 7.86
N LEU A 502 -22.74 12.17 7.52
CA LEU A 502 -21.79 12.75 8.48
C LEU A 502 -22.43 13.90 9.28
N SER A 503 -23.20 14.74 8.64
CA SER A 503 -23.87 15.89 9.27
C SER A 503 -25.18 15.54 9.97
N ALA A 504 -25.63 14.28 9.88
CA ALA A 504 -26.89 13.84 10.48
C ALA A 504 -26.83 13.86 12.02
N THR A 505 -27.79 14.54 12.63
CA THR A 505 -27.88 14.68 14.09
C THR A 505 -28.59 13.51 14.79
N THR A 506 -29.29 12.67 14.05
CA THR A 506 -30.00 11.50 14.59
C THR A 506 -29.65 10.24 13.80
N ASP A 507 -29.67 9.10 14.48
CA ASP A 507 -29.45 7.80 13.85
C ASP A 507 -30.48 7.47 12.75
N THR A 508 -31.73 7.91 12.92
CA THR A 508 -32.76 7.72 11.88
C THR A 508 -32.37 8.41 10.57
N VAL A 509 -31.97 9.68 10.64
CA VAL A 509 -31.53 10.42 9.45
C VAL A 509 -30.24 9.84 8.89
N ARG A 510 -29.26 9.55 9.76
CA ARG A 510 -27.98 8.94 9.35
C ARG A 510 -28.22 7.61 8.64
N ASN A 511 -29.03 6.72 9.21
CA ASN A 511 -29.34 5.43 8.60
C ASN A 511 -30.03 5.58 7.23
N GLN A 512 -30.96 6.54 7.09
CA GLN A 512 -31.60 6.80 5.80
C GLN A 512 -30.58 7.25 4.75
N ARG A 513 -29.67 8.17 5.09
CA ARG A 513 -28.62 8.64 4.19
C ARG A 513 -27.65 7.52 3.81
N VAL A 514 -27.21 6.72 4.77
CA VAL A 514 -26.37 5.54 4.52
C VAL A 514 -27.09 4.53 3.61
N SER A 515 -28.40 4.30 3.81
CA SER A 515 -29.19 3.41 2.94
C SER A 515 -29.25 3.91 1.50
N ASN A 516 -29.42 5.23 1.32
CA ASN A 516 -29.41 5.84 -0.01
C ASN A 516 -28.03 5.68 -0.69
N ALA A 517 -26.94 5.96 0.05
CA ALA A 517 -25.57 5.77 -0.43
C ALA A 517 -25.30 4.31 -0.84
N LEU A 518 -25.68 3.35 -0.01
CA LEU A 518 -25.57 1.92 -0.29
C LEU A 518 -26.32 1.51 -1.57
N THR A 519 -27.53 2.03 -1.77
CA THR A 519 -28.33 1.74 -2.97
C THR A 519 -27.59 2.19 -4.21
N ARG A 520 -27.02 3.40 -4.21
CA ARG A 520 -26.23 3.94 -5.32
C ARG A 520 -24.94 3.17 -5.54
N MET A 521 -24.17 2.90 -4.49
CA MET A 521 -22.92 2.15 -4.58
C MET A 521 -23.12 0.75 -5.15
N ARG A 522 -24.13 0.02 -4.67
CA ARG A 522 -24.46 -1.31 -5.19
C ARG A 522 -24.93 -1.29 -6.65
N ALA A 523 -25.72 -0.28 -7.03
CA ALA A 523 -26.15 -0.09 -8.41
C ALA A 523 -24.96 0.20 -9.34
N GLY A 524 -24.11 1.17 -8.99
CA GLY A 524 -22.91 1.51 -9.76
C GLY A 524 -21.95 0.32 -9.87
N ARG A 525 -21.62 -0.34 -8.73
CA ARG A 525 -20.77 -1.53 -8.73
C ARG A 525 -21.32 -2.64 -9.62
N GLY A 526 -22.63 -2.90 -9.57
CA GLY A 526 -23.27 -3.93 -10.42
C GLY A 526 -23.20 -3.62 -11.91
N ARG A 527 -23.07 -2.33 -12.28
CA ARG A 527 -22.91 -1.91 -13.69
C ARG A 527 -21.47 -1.96 -14.21
N LEU A 528 -20.46 -2.00 -13.32
CA LEU A 528 -19.06 -2.20 -13.74
C LEU A 528 -18.88 -3.52 -14.49
N GLY A 529 -19.60 -4.56 -14.08
CA GLY A 529 -19.52 -5.87 -14.70
C GLY A 529 -20.24 -6.95 -13.89
N SER A 530 -20.16 -8.18 -14.37
CA SER A 530 -20.72 -9.36 -13.68
C SER A 530 -19.60 -10.25 -13.10
N ASN A 531 -19.92 -10.97 -12.02
CA ASN A 531 -19.03 -11.89 -11.29
C ASN A 531 -17.79 -11.21 -10.68
N ILE A 532 -17.78 -9.89 -10.51
CA ILE A 532 -16.75 -9.18 -9.76
C ILE A 532 -17.16 -9.20 -8.29
N THR A 533 -16.69 -10.21 -7.56
CA THR A 533 -17.04 -10.40 -6.14
C THR A 533 -15.80 -10.55 -5.29
N PHE A 534 -15.79 -9.88 -4.14
CA PHE A 534 -14.71 -9.94 -3.16
C PHE A 534 -15.24 -10.38 -1.80
N LEU A 535 -14.57 -11.35 -1.18
CA LEU A 535 -14.74 -11.61 0.24
C LEU A 535 -13.87 -10.62 1.01
N MET A 536 -14.50 -9.66 1.66
CA MET A 536 -13.82 -8.55 2.33
C MET A 536 -13.39 -8.92 3.74
N GLY A 537 -12.19 -8.51 4.12
CA GLY A 537 -11.63 -8.76 5.45
C GLY A 537 -12.21 -7.84 6.52
N GLN A 538 -12.17 -8.30 7.76
CA GLN A 538 -12.72 -7.57 8.91
C GLN A 538 -11.91 -6.32 9.26
N SER A 539 -10.60 -6.33 9.00
CA SER A 539 -9.68 -5.23 9.32
C SER A 539 -10.00 -3.94 8.56
N ASN A 540 -10.73 -4.02 7.45
CA ASN A 540 -11.20 -2.86 6.70
C ASN A 540 -12.13 -1.93 7.50
N LEU A 541 -12.65 -2.43 8.62
CA LEU A 541 -13.50 -1.69 9.56
C LEU A 541 -12.71 -1.09 10.72
N MET A 542 -11.38 -1.34 10.80
CA MET A 542 -10.49 -0.87 11.88
C MET A 542 -9.56 0.24 11.36
N PHE A 543 -9.23 1.22 12.26
CA PHE A 543 -8.42 2.40 11.93
C PHE A 543 -7.90 3.08 13.20
#